data_acdcf664662225fdc3465e0da8151dee
#
_entry.id   acdcf664662225fdc3465e0da8151dee
#
_cell.length_a   1.000
_cell.length_b   1.000
_cell.length_c   1.000
_cell.angle_alpha   90.00
_cell.angle_beta   90.00
_cell.angle_gamma   90.00
#
_symmetry.space_group_name_H-M   'P 1'
#
loop_
_entity.id
_entity.type
_entity.pdbx_description
1 polymer ?
#
loop_
_entity_poly.entity_id
_entity_poly.type
_entity_poly.pdbx_seq_one_letter_code
_entity_poly.pdbx_strand_id
1 'polypeptide(L)'
;GKIDVSGHKSLTPSGTIIVRGRSVTHNGKIFARGGTGGKVNIISKDTLKLDGSILAQGTKEKGGSVLFLSEKSINSTPKTVVDVSGANKGGRIRSLAKTTNTSSGTFKSNSEGGKGGNIDLTGSSVEISNAKIEASGNLMGGKVRIGGDYLGGQDLTIMDNKNLYGFVSRFGDQPSIQNSKQTIVKADTNIDVSSKKGQGGTAVVWSDQMTDFEGKINARGAEIVALTTVVNADKSTNKSSKEPPILTIKTKLEPIESTVDPPPKQLIQLSRNQIKSQVDPPPPXX
;
A
#
# COMPACT_ATOMS: atom_id res chain seq x y z
N GLY A 1 18.26 9.89 17.43
CA GLY A 1 17.69 9.85 18.75
C GLY A 1 16.54 8.88 18.89
N LYS A 2 15.91 8.92 20.04
CA LYS A 2 14.85 8.01 20.33
C LYS A 2 13.70 8.75 20.98
N ILE A 3 12.50 8.54 20.51
CA ILE A 3 11.32 9.09 21.12
C ILE A 3 10.39 7.91 21.40
N ASP A 4 9.88 7.81 22.60
CA ASP A 4 9.10 6.65 23.00
C ASP A 4 7.82 7.10 23.66
N VAL A 5 6.69 6.84 23.04
CA VAL A 5 5.39 7.08 23.63
C VAL A 5 4.60 5.79 23.69
N SER A 6 5.29 4.67 23.76
CA SER A 6 4.63 3.36 23.80
C SER A 6 3.80 3.20 25.06
N GLY A 7 2.75 2.44 24.99
CA GLY A 7 1.99 2.06 26.15
C GLY A 7 2.68 0.92 26.84
N HIS A 8 2.72 0.95 28.16
CA HIS A 8 3.46 -0.05 28.90
C HIS A 8 2.60 -1.19 29.43
N LYS A 9 1.31 -1.09 29.32
CA LYS A 9 0.44 -2.18 29.71
C LYS A 9 -0.21 -2.74 28.45
N SER A 10 -0.50 -4.00 28.47
CA SER A 10 -0.92 -4.66 27.22
C SER A 10 -2.14 -4.03 26.59
N LEU A 11 -3.06 -3.49 27.34
CA LEU A 11 -4.22 -2.89 26.74
C LEU A 11 -4.18 -1.38 26.73
N THR A 12 -3.07 -0.79 27.10
CA THR A 12 -2.99 0.66 27.11
C THR A 12 -2.73 1.18 25.71
N PRO A 13 -3.49 2.13 25.22
CA PRO A 13 -3.17 2.71 23.93
C PRO A 13 -1.88 3.50 24.05
N SER A 14 -1.15 3.55 22.98
CA SER A 14 0.03 4.33 22.96
C SER A 14 -0.31 5.80 22.74
N GLY A 15 0.65 6.66 22.85
CA GLY A 15 0.42 8.08 22.72
C GLY A 15 0.55 8.59 21.29
N THR A 16 0.63 9.90 21.19
CA THR A 16 0.69 10.59 19.91
C THR A 16 1.93 11.47 19.85
N ILE A 17 2.57 11.46 18.70
CA ILE A 17 3.70 12.32 18.47
C ILE A 17 3.44 13.10 17.22
N ILE A 18 3.67 14.40 17.25
CA ILE A 18 3.56 15.24 16.06
C ILE A 18 4.86 16.01 15.94
N VAL A 19 5.51 15.87 14.79
CA VAL A 19 6.75 16.59 14.51
C VAL A 19 6.48 17.48 13.31
N ARG A 20 6.79 18.78 13.42
CA ARG A 20 6.61 19.69 12.33
C ARG A 20 7.87 20.47 12.11
N GLY A 21 8.16 20.80 10.89
CA GLY A 21 9.32 21.64 10.59
C GLY A 21 9.35 22.04 9.13
N ARG A 22 10.24 22.93 8.80
CA ARG A 22 10.37 23.30 7.41
C ARG A 22 11.01 22.14 6.66
N SER A 23 12.12 21.65 7.12
CA SER A 23 12.73 20.45 6.57
C SER A 23 12.98 19.53 7.73
N VAL A 24 12.53 18.30 7.60
CA VAL A 24 12.59 17.37 8.70
C VAL A 24 13.36 16.14 8.27
N THR A 25 14.26 15.69 9.12
CA THR A 25 14.99 14.44 8.91
C THR A 25 14.78 13.56 10.12
N HIS A 26 14.36 12.34 9.87
CA HIS A 26 14.20 11.38 10.94
C HIS A 26 15.16 10.22 10.68
N ASN A 27 16.18 10.11 11.51
CA ASN A 27 17.12 9.00 11.37
C ASN A 27 17.30 8.27 12.69
N GLY A 28 16.44 8.47 13.63
CA GLY A 28 16.50 7.76 14.90
C GLY A 28 15.38 6.77 15.02
N LYS A 29 14.84 6.62 16.23
CA LYS A 29 13.80 5.66 16.49
C LYS A 29 12.65 6.31 17.22
N ILE A 30 11.45 6.04 16.76
CA ILE A 30 10.25 6.50 17.43
C ILE A 30 9.45 5.27 17.79
N PHE A 31 9.07 5.14 19.07
CA PHE A 31 8.29 4.03 19.53
C PHE A 31 6.93 4.52 19.99
N ALA A 32 5.89 3.95 19.44
CA ALA A 32 4.52 4.26 19.81
C ALA A 32 3.73 2.97 19.85
N ARG A 33 4.30 1.95 20.51
CA ARG A 33 3.67 0.66 20.59
C ARG A 33 2.78 0.57 21.81
N GLY A 34 1.74 -0.20 21.74
CA GLY A 34 0.87 -0.40 22.88
C GLY A 34 -0.10 -1.50 22.57
N GLY A 35 -1.07 -1.75 23.44
CA GLY A 35 -2.13 -2.69 23.12
C GLY A 35 -2.79 -2.29 21.82
N THR A 36 -3.06 -1.01 21.67
CA THR A 36 -3.40 -0.39 20.39
C THR A 36 -2.24 0.51 20.03
N GLY A 37 -1.79 0.48 18.80
CA GLY A 37 -0.67 1.31 18.39
C GLY A 37 -1.00 2.78 18.43
N GLY A 38 0.01 3.61 18.56
CA GLY A 38 -0.18 5.04 18.69
C GLY A 38 -0.17 5.77 17.35
N LYS A 39 -0.08 7.08 17.43
CA LYS A 39 -0.16 7.90 16.25
C LYS A 39 1.12 8.72 16.10
N VAL A 40 1.69 8.74 14.93
CA VAL A 40 2.89 9.52 14.67
C VAL A 40 2.66 10.31 13.39
N ASN A 41 2.73 11.63 13.48
CA ASN A 41 2.59 12.49 12.32
C ASN A 41 3.87 13.28 12.15
N ILE A 42 4.47 13.24 10.98
CA ILE A 42 5.66 14.02 10.68
C ILE A 42 5.33 14.88 9.46
N ILE A 43 5.42 16.18 9.64
CA ILE A 43 4.93 17.12 8.67
C ILE A 43 6.03 18.12 8.31
N SER A 44 6.29 18.32 7.05
CA SER A 44 7.29 19.27 6.62
C SER A 44 6.77 20.19 5.53
N LYS A 45 7.34 21.37 5.43
CA LYS A 45 6.99 22.26 4.35
C LYS A 45 7.88 21.97 3.15
N ASP A 46 9.12 21.65 3.37
CA ASP A 46 10.01 21.34 2.28
C ASP A 46 10.24 19.84 2.25
N THR A 47 11.44 19.41 2.35
CA THR A 47 11.77 17.99 2.21
C THR A 47 11.62 17.27 3.54
N LEU A 48 11.06 16.08 3.48
CA LEU A 48 11.02 15.18 4.60
C LEU A 48 11.90 14.00 4.24
N LYS A 49 12.95 13.78 5.03
CA LYS A 49 13.85 12.67 4.79
C LYS A 49 13.71 11.63 5.88
N LEU A 50 13.55 10.39 5.50
CA LEU A 50 13.36 9.32 6.45
C LEU A 50 14.47 8.30 6.28
N ASP A 51 15.12 7.96 7.39
CA ASP A 51 16.21 7.00 7.38
C ASP A 51 16.21 6.19 8.67
N GLY A 52 15.20 6.26 9.47
CA GLY A 52 15.15 5.58 10.74
C GLY A 52 13.88 4.75 10.89
N SER A 53 13.53 4.46 12.13
CA SER A 53 12.44 3.55 12.42
C SER A 53 11.29 4.23 13.12
N ILE A 54 10.09 3.82 12.82
CA ILE A 54 8.90 4.24 13.53
C ILE A 54 8.10 2.98 13.78
N LEU A 55 7.94 2.62 15.05
CA LEU A 55 7.28 1.39 15.41
C LEU A 55 6.04 1.74 16.23
N ALA A 56 4.89 1.56 15.63
CA ALA A 56 3.62 1.89 16.26
C ALA A 56 2.69 0.67 16.21
N GLN A 57 3.21 -0.48 16.60
CA GLN A 57 2.44 -1.71 16.53
C GLN A 57 1.40 -1.80 17.62
N GLY A 58 0.37 -2.59 17.38
CA GLY A 58 -0.62 -2.91 18.39
C GLY A 58 -0.42 -4.34 18.82
N THR A 59 -0.13 -4.55 20.10
CA THR A 59 0.20 -5.89 20.56
C THR A 59 -1.02 -6.70 20.88
N LYS A 60 -2.17 -6.07 21.11
CA LYS A 60 -3.40 -6.79 21.42
C LYS A 60 -4.51 -6.46 20.44
N GLU A 61 -4.49 -5.28 19.89
CA GLU A 61 -5.56 -4.82 19.03
C GLU A 61 -4.98 -4.30 17.72
N LYS A 62 -5.48 -3.20 17.23
CA LYS A 62 -5.05 -2.71 15.91
C LYS A 62 -3.73 -1.97 16.00
N GLY A 63 -3.02 -1.95 14.93
CA GLY A 63 -1.82 -1.16 14.81
C GLY A 63 -2.12 0.31 14.77
N GLY A 64 -1.07 1.11 14.85
CA GLY A 64 -1.23 2.53 14.94
C GLY A 64 -1.39 3.22 13.59
N SER A 65 -1.10 4.51 13.59
CA SER A 65 -1.30 5.32 12.42
C SER A 65 -0.08 6.21 12.25
N VAL A 66 0.54 6.18 11.09
CA VAL A 66 1.69 7.00 10.79
C VAL A 66 1.39 7.83 9.56
N LEU A 67 1.58 9.14 9.67
CA LEU A 67 1.37 10.04 8.57
C LEU A 67 2.66 10.82 8.30
N PHE A 68 3.12 10.77 7.07
CA PHE A 68 4.16 11.64 6.58
C PHE A 68 3.52 12.59 5.58
N LEU A 69 3.63 13.88 5.82
CA LEU A 69 2.98 14.84 4.96
C LEU A 69 4.00 15.92 4.62
N SER A 70 4.26 16.11 3.36
CA SER A 70 5.17 17.16 2.95
C SER A 70 4.55 18.02 1.86
N GLU A 71 4.73 19.31 1.97
CA GLU A 71 4.25 20.19 0.92
C GLU A 71 5.19 20.17 -0.28
N LYS A 72 6.31 19.50 -0.18
CA LYS A 72 7.19 19.39 -1.32
C LYS A 72 7.57 17.94 -1.58
N SER A 73 8.50 17.39 -0.86
CA SER A 73 8.98 16.04 -1.19
C SER A 73 9.21 15.17 0.02
N ILE A 74 9.07 13.86 -0.20
CA ILE A 74 9.39 12.87 0.80
C ILE A 74 10.42 11.93 0.18
N ASN A 75 11.44 11.60 0.97
CA ASN A 75 12.48 10.74 0.50
C ASN A 75 12.80 9.76 1.61
N SER A 76 12.61 8.48 1.39
CA SER A 76 12.98 7.51 2.41
C SER A 76 14.04 6.56 1.87
N THR A 77 14.98 6.21 2.71
CA THR A 77 16.10 5.35 2.33
C THR A 77 15.76 3.90 2.60
N PRO A 78 16.56 2.98 2.08
CA PRO A 78 16.31 1.56 2.36
C PRO A 78 16.41 1.20 3.84
N LYS A 79 16.99 2.04 4.68
CA LYS A 79 17.07 1.74 6.11
C LYS A 79 15.77 2.07 6.81
N THR A 80 14.88 2.79 6.18
CA THR A 80 13.64 3.20 6.81
C THR A 80 12.77 2.00 7.16
N VAL A 81 12.22 1.99 8.37
CA VAL A 81 11.28 0.96 8.77
C VAL A 81 10.09 1.63 9.44
N VAL A 82 8.91 1.41 8.89
CA VAL A 82 7.68 1.93 9.49
C VAL A 82 6.77 0.75 9.70
N ASP A 83 6.42 0.47 10.95
CA ASP A 83 5.66 -0.72 11.26
C ASP A 83 4.46 -0.37 12.12
N VAL A 84 3.26 -0.53 11.54
CA VAL A 84 2.02 -0.32 12.26
C VAL A 84 1.22 -1.62 12.28
N SER A 85 1.89 -2.75 12.34
CA SER A 85 1.20 -4.02 12.37
C SER A 85 0.39 -4.15 13.66
N GLY A 86 -0.64 -4.95 13.64
CA GLY A 86 -1.50 -5.10 14.78
C GLY A 86 -1.92 -6.54 14.99
N ALA A 87 -2.29 -6.87 16.22
CA ALA A 87 -2.64 -8.25 16.53
C ALA A 87 -3.94 -8.65 15.83
N ASN A 88 -4.92 -7.78 15.79
CA ASN A 88 -6.17 -8.12 15.13
C ASN A 88 -6.47 -7.29 13.88
N LYS A 89 -5.70 -6.25 13.60
CA LYS A 89 -5.87 -5.48 12.40
C LYS A 89 -4.63 -4.62 12.20
N GLY A 90 -4.12 -4.58 11.01
CA GLY A 90 -3.02 -3.69 10.70
C GLY A 90 -3.47 -2.24 10.74
N GLY A 91 -2.54 -1.36 10.99
CA GLY A 91 -2.85 0.05 11.08
C GLY A 91 -2.76 0.76 9.74
N ARG A 92 -2.42 2.03 9.78
CA ARG A 92 -2.41 2.82 8.57
C ARG A 92 -1.13 3.59 8.42
N ILE A 93 -0.54 3.54 7.23
CA ILE A 93 0.61 4.36 6.90
C ILE A 93 0.21 5.22 5.71
N ARG A 94 0.41 6.52 5.81
CA ARG A 94 0.14 7.42 4.70
C ARG A 94 1.35 8.28 4.47
N SER A 95 1.94 8.22 3.28
CA SER A 95 3.11 9.00 2.93
C SER A 95 2.72 9.87 1.74
N LEU A 96 2.44 11.12 2.01
CA LEU A 96 1.81 12.01 1.05
C LEU A 96 2.68 13.22 0.79
N ALA A 97 3.28 13.27 -0.37
CA ALA A 97 4.07 14.42 -0.78
C ALA A 97 3.31 15.18 -1.84
N LYS A 98 3.41 16.48 -1.83
CA LYS A 98 2.73 17.22 -2.86
C LYS A 98 3.43 17.08 -4.20
N THR A 99 4.73 17.04 -4.18
CA THR A 99 5.48 17.01 -5.43
C THR A 99 6.12 15.66 -5.69
N THR A 100 7.11 15.28 -4.96
CA THR A 100 7.86 14.06 -5.26
C THR A 100 7.90 13.13 -4.07
N ASN A 101 7.63 11.86 -4.30
CA ASN A 101 7.74 10.87 -3.24
C ASN A 101 8.66 9.77 -3.75
N THR A 102 9.88 9.72 -3.22
CA THR A 102 10.87 8.74 -3.61
C THR A 102 11.11 7.87 -2.39
N SER A 103 10.58 6.68 -2.42
CA SER A 103 10.58 5.88 -1.21
C SER A 103 11.20 4.51 -1.38
N SER A 104 11.96 4.15 -0.37
CA SER A 104 12.57 2.83 -0.21
C SER A 104 12.35 2.43 1.24
N GLY A 105 12.67 1.20 1.58
CA GLY A 105 12.59 0.74 2.96
C GLY A 105 11.41 -0.17 3.18
N THR A 106 11.09 -0.39 4.44
CA THR A 106 10.05 -1.34 4.82
C THR A 106 8.87 -0.63 5.44
N PHE A 107 7.69 -0.93 4.92
CA PHE A 107 6.46 -0.33 5.41
C PHE A 107 5.52 -1.50 5.71
N LYS A 108 5.15 -1.68 6.98
CA LYS A 108 4.38 -2.84 7.39
C LYS A 108 3.10 -2.49 8.10
N SER A 109 2.02 -3.09 7.66
CA SER A 109 0.73 -2.96 8.30
C SER A 109 0.08 -4.32 8.30
N ASN A 110 0.78 -5.30 8.82
CA ASN A 110 0.34 -6.69 8.80
C ASN A 110 -0.50 -7.03 10.03
N SER A 111 -1.20 -8.15 9.96
CA SER A 111 -1.85 -8.67 11.14
C SER A 111 -1.77 -10.19 11.12
N GLU A 112 -1.17 -10.76 12.16
CA GLU A 112 -1.05 -12.20 12.21
C GLU A 112 -2.35 -12.84 12.65
N GLY A 113 -3.23 -12.11 13.31
CA GLY A 113 -4.47 -12.68 13.78
C GLY A 113 -5.71 -12.17 13.05
N GLY A 114 -5.57 -11.18 12.21
CA GLY A 114 -6.75 -10.58 11.60
C GLY A 114 -6.50 -10.03 10.22
N LYS A 115 -6.89 -8.80 9.98
CA LYS A 115 -6.85 -8.22 8.65
C LYS A 115 -5.67 -7.29 8.48
N GLY A 116 -5.03 -7.33 7.34
CA GLY A 116 -4.01 -6.36 7.01
C GLY A 116 -4.59 -4.96 6.95
N GLY A 117 -3.75 -3.97 7.11
CA GLY A 117 -4.22 -2.59 7.16
C GLY A 117 -4.07 -1.86 5.84
N ASN A 118 -3.70 -0.59 5.90
CA ASN A 118 -3.70 0.26 4.73
C ASN A 118 -2.40 1.03 4.60
N ILE A 119 -1.85 1.07 3.40
CA ILE A 119 -0.63 1.82 3.15
C ILE A 119 -0.84 2.65 1.88
N ASP A 120 -0.62 3.95 1.98
CA ASP A 120 -0.74 4.86 0.85
C ASP A 120 0.57 5.61 0.65
N LEU A 121 1.07 5.63 -0.57
CA LEU A 121 2.27 6.37 -0.92
C LEU A 121 1.98 7.14 -2.20
N THR A 122 2.02 8.45 -2.15
CA THR A 122 1.74 9.20 -3.36
C THR A 122 2.41 10.57 -3.39
N GLY A 123 2.34 11.21 -4.52
CA GLY A 123 2.89 12.51 -4.81
C GLY A 123 2.60 12.81 -6.27
N SER A 124 3.02 13.94 -6.77
CA SER A 124 2.86 14.21 -8.18
C SER A 124 3.74 13.28 -9.00
N SER A 125 4.90 12.94 -8.47
CA SER A 125 5.79 11.99 -9.10
C SER A 125 6.21 10.99 -8.03
N VAL A 126 6.08 9.70 -8.31
CA VAL A 126 6.36 8.67 -7.32
C VAL A 126 7.38 7.69 -7.88
N GLU A 127 8.39 7.39 -7.08
CA GLU A 127 9.34 6.36 -7.45
C GLU A 127 9.60 5.49 -6.24
N ILE A 128 9.34 4.19 -6.37
CA ILE A 128 9.54 3.25 -5.29
C ILE A 128 10.61 2.26 -5.71
N SER A 129 11.57 2.06 -4.85
CA SER A 129 12.65 1.10 -5.13
C SER A 129 13.15 0.51 -3.84
N ASN A 130 13.72 -0.65 -3.91
CA ASN A 130 14.32 -1.32 -2.76
C ASN A 130 13.37 -1.23 -1.59
N ALA A 131 12.18 -1.70 -1.76
CA ALA A 131 11.14 -1.53 -0.76
C ALA A 131 10.35 -2.81 -0.53
N LYS A 132 9.87 -2.95 0.71
CA LYS A 132 8.97 -4.01 1.07
C LYS A 132 7.76 -3.33 1.62
N ILE A 133 6.61 -3.51 1.01
CA ILE A 133 5.39 -2.85 1.42
C ILE A 133 4.39 -3.95 1.73
N GLU A 134 4.04 -4.12 3.00
CA GLU A 134 3.29 -5.27 3.44
C GLU A 134 2.05 -4.90 4.21
N ALA A 135 0.93 -5.42 3.78
CA ALA A 135 -0.31 -5.29 4.50
C ALA A 135 -1.03 -6.64 4.43
N SER A 136 -0.33 -7.68 4.88
CA SER A 136 -0.86 -9.02 4.83
C SER A 136 -1.69 -9.32 6.07
N GLY A 137 -2.52 -10.32 6.01
CA GLY A 137 -3.33 -10.66 7.16
C GLY A 137 -3.63 -12.14 7.21
N ASN A 138 -4.04 -12.60 8.38
CA ASN A 138 -4.42 -13.98 8.53
C ASN A 138 -5.81 -14.19 7.93
N LEU A 139 -6.73 -13.30 8.22
CA LEU A 139 -8.11 -13.44 7.81
C LEU A 139 -8.43 -12.69 6.51
N MET A 140 -7.67 -11.67 6.18
CA MET A 140 -7.90 -10.92 4.97
C MET A 140 -6.68 -10.05 4.72
N GLY A 141 -6.25 -9.92 3.48
CA GLY A 141 -5.19 -8.98 3.15
C GLY A 141 -5.69 -7.56 3.18
N GLY A 142 -4.78 -6.63 3.29
CA GLY A 142 -5.15 -5.23 3.37
C GLY A 142 -5.10 -4.52 2.03
N LYS A 143 -4.88 -3.22 2.05
CA LYS A 143 -4.91 -2.43 0.83
C LYS A 143 -3.70 -1.53 0.74
N VAL A 144 -3.02 -1.57 -0.39
CA VAL A 144 -1.88 -0.71 -0.66
C VAL A 144 -2.22 0.13 -1.88
N ARG A 145 -2.01 1.45 -1.78
CA ARG A 145 -2.21 2.33 -2.92
C ARG A 145 -0.92 3.10 -3.16
N ILE A 146 -0.42 3.04 -4.36
CA ILE A 146 0.79 3.75 -4.75
C ILE A 146 0.44 4.62 -5.94
N GLY A 147 0.53 5.92 -5.79
CA GLY A 147 0.32 6.86 -6.88
C GLY A 147 -1.13 7.24 -7.13
N GLY A 148 -2.06 6.69 -6.37
CA GLY A 148 -3.46 7.01 -6.55
C GLY A 148 -4.34 5.84 -6.22
N ASP A 149 -5.63 6.02 -6.35
CA ASP A 149 -6.58 4.97 -6.07
C ASP A 149 -7.11 4.39 -7.38
N TYR A 150 -7.97 3.40 -7.27
CA TYR A 150 -8.50 2.70 -8.42
C TYR A 150 -9.23 3.70 -9.32
N LEU A 151 -8.93 3.64 -10.59
CA LEU A 151 -9.48 4.53 -11.59
C LEU A 151 -9.29 6.01 -11.24
N GLY A 152 -8.20 6.30 -10.55
CA GLY A 152 -7.92 7.68 -10.19
C GLY A 152 -8.83 8.22 -9.11
N GLY A 153 -9.51 7.33 -8.39
CA GLY A 153 -10.39 7.78 -7.33
C GLY A 153 -11.77 8.16 -7.81
N GLN A 154 -12.14 7.78 -9.01
CA GLN A 154 -13.48 8.11 -9.48
C GLN A 154 -14.52 7.36 -8.66
N ASP A 155 -15.71 7.90 -8.65
CA ASP A 155 -16.79 7.30 -7.90
C ASP A 155 -17.20 6.00 -8.56
N LEU A 156 -16.90 4.90 -7.93
CA LEU A 156 -17.18 3.62 -8.51
C LEU A 156 -18.61 3.16 -8.30
N THR A 157 -19.39 3.88 -7.53
CA THR A 157 -20.76 3.49 -7.33
C THR A 157 -21.59 3.68 -8.57
N ILE A 158 -21.11 4.50 -9.52
CA ILE A 158 -21.87 4.67 -10.74
C ILE A 158 -21.46 3.67 -11.79
N MET A 159 -20.50 2.81 -11.52
CA MET A 159 -20.08 1.87 -12.51
C MET A 159 -20.89 0.61 -12.40
N ASP A 160 -21.41 0.15 -13.52
CA ASP A 160 -22.26 -1.01 -13.54
C ASP A 160 -21.40 -2.24 -13.72
N ASN A 161 -20.69 -2.63 -12.71
CA ASN A 161 -19.83 -3.77 -12.81
C ASN A 161 -19.76 -4.45 -11.45
N LYS A 162 -20.26 -5.68 -11.39
CA LYS A 162 -20.32 -6.37 -10.12
C LYS A 162 -18.97 -6.62 -9.50
N ASN A 163 -17.95 -6.83 -10.30
CA ASN A 163 -16.65 -7.06 -9.74
C ASN A 163 -16.10 -5.79 -9.09
N LEU A 164 -16.36 -4.64 -9.70
CA LEU A 164 -15.91 -3.42 -9.13
C LEU A 164 -16.70 -3.08 -7.88
N TYR A 165 -17.94 -3.45 -7.84
CA TYR A 165 -18.74 -3.24 -6.68
C TYR A 165 -18.15 -4.00 -5.52
N GLY A 166 -17.79 -5.23 -5.72
CA GLY A 166 -17.17 -6.02 -4.68
C GLY A 166 -15.87 -5.41 -4.23
N PHE A 167 -15.10 -4.88 -5.15
CA PHE A 167 -13.84 -4.26 -4.82
C PHE A 167 -14.09 -3.07 -3.89
N VAL A 168 -15.04 -2.23 -4.22
CA VAL A 168 -15.29 -1.04 -3.43
C VAL A 168 -15.80 -1.43 -2.06
N SER A 169 -16.74 -2.35 -2.01
CA SER A 169 -17.36 -2.67 -0.74
C SER A 169 -16.41 -3.36 0.22
N ARG A 170 -15.40 -4.05 -0.29
CA ARG A 170 -14.49 -4.75 0.59
C ARG A 170 -13.66 -3.82 1.45
N PHE A 171 -13.33 -2.67 0.95
CA PHE A 171 -12.39 -1.82 1.63
C PHE A 171 -13.02 -0.56 2.22
N GLY A 172 -14.29 -0.39 2.02
CA GLY A 172 -15.00 0.72 2.62
C GLY A 172 -14.46 2.06 2.15
N ASP A 173 -14.74 3.06 2.90
CA ASP A 173 -14.33 4.39 2.52
C ASP A 173 -12.90 4.61 2.93
N GLN A 174 -12.08 4.93 1.99
CA GLN A 174 -10.71 5.29 2.26
C GLN A 174 -10.54 6.76 1.94
N PRO A 175 -9.71 7.48 2.67
CA PRO A 175 -9.51 8.89 2.33
C PRO A 175 -8.98 9.03 0.92
N SER A 176 -9.35 10.11 0.27
CA SER A 176 -8.83 10.37 -1.06
C SER A 176 -7.34 10.62 -1.00
N ILE A 177 -6.63 10.24 -2.04
CA ILE A 177 -5.23 10.59 -2.13
C ILE A 177 -4.98 11.21 -3.50
N GLN A 178 -3.93 11.99 -3.58
CA GLN A 178 -3.55 12.66 -4.81
C GLN A 178 -3.20 11.64 -5.87
N ASN A 179 -3.60 11.87 -7.10
CA ASN A 179 -3.14 11.03 -8.20
C ASN A 179 -1.78 11.53 -8.64
N SER A 180 -0.86 10.61 -8.86
CA SER A 180 0.42 11.00 -9.39
C SER A 180 0.28 11.22 -10.90
N LYS A 181 1.22 11.98 -11.45
CA LYS A 181 1.31 12.10 -12.90
C LYS A 181 2.15 10.94 -13.42
N GLN A 182 3.15 10.53 -12.67
CA GLN A 182 3.87 9.35 -13.07
C GLN A 182 4.28 8.56 -11.86
N THR A 183 4.27 7.26 -11.98
CA THR A 183 4.62 6.36 -10.91
C THR A 183 5.54 5.29 -11.47
N ILE A 184 6.70 5.14 -10.83
CA ILE A 184 7.68 4.16 -11.24
C ILE A 184 7.95 3.26 -10.05
N VAL A 185 7.80 1.96 -10.24
CA VAL A 185 8.06 0.98 -9.19
C VAL A 185 9.12 0.05 -9.72
N LYS A 186 10.27 0.07 -9.08
CA LYS A 186 11.42 -0.67 -9.58
C LYS A 186 11.34 -2.16 -9.21
N ALA A 187 12.18 -2.93 -9.89
CA ALA A 187 12.12 -4.38 -9.75
C ALA A 187 12.43 -4.91 -8.37
N ASP A 188 13.14 -4.15 -7.56
CA ASP A 188 13.47 -4.61 -6.22
C ASP A 188 12.42 -4.21 -5.19
N THR A 189 11.20 -3.95 -5.63
CA THR A 189 10.10 -3.64 -4.73
C THR A 189 9.14 -4.82 -4.67
N ASN A 190 8.78 -5.20 -3.44
CA ASN A 190 7.83 -6.27 -3.23
C ASN A 190 6.65 -5.75 -2.43
N ILE A 191 5.46 -6.01 -2.92
CA ILE A 191 4.22 -5.61 -2.26
C ILE A 191 3.48 -6.86 -1.85
N ASP A 192 3.10 -6.97 -0.60
CA ASP A 192 2.47 -8.17 -0.09
C ASP A 192 1.16 -7.82 0.60
N VAL A 193 0.05 -8.19 -0.01
CA VAL A 193 -1.27 -8.04 0.61
C VAL A 193 -1.93 -9.41 0.69
N SER A 194 -1.17 -10.44 0.92
CA SER A 194 -1.69 -11.81 0.94
C SER A 194 -2.46 -12.09 2.22
N SER A 195 -3.17 -13.19 2.22
CA SER A 195 -3.88 -13.66 3.40
C SER A 195 -3.69 -15.15 3.53
N LYS A 196 -3.56 -15.63 4.75
CA LYS A 196 -3.36 -17.03 4.98
C LYS A 196 -4.66 -17.81 4.91
N LYS A 197 -5.70 -17.32 5.54
CA LYS A 197 -6.95 -18.04 5.63
C LYS A 197 -8.12 -17.45 4.86
N GLY A 198 -7.99 -16.25 4.39
CA GLY A 198 -9.13 -15.59 3.75
C GLY A 198 -8.76 -15.00 2.41
N GLN A 199 -9.40 -13.92 2.07
CA GLN A 199 -9.19 -13.30 0.79
C GLN A 199 -7.92 -12.48 0.81
N GLY A 200 -7.15 -12.56 -0.26
CA GLY A 200 -6.05 -11.64 -0.42
C GLY A 200 -6.55 -10.22 -0.54
N GLY A 201 -5.66 -9.29 -0.35
CA GLY A 201 -6.03 -7.90 -0.37
C GLY A 201 -5.89 -7.28 -1.74
N THR A 202 -5.71 -5.98 -1.75
CA THR A 202 -5.67 -5.22 -2.98
C THR A 202 -4.45 -4.33 -3.04
N ALA A 203 -3.82 -4.29 -4.19
CA ALA A 203 -2.75 -3.34 -4.42
C ALA A 203 -3.12 -2.53 -5.66
N VAL A 204 -3.11 -1.22 -5.51
CA VAL A 204 -3.39 -0.32 -6.62
C VAL A 204 -2.11 0.44 -6.92
N VAL A 205 -1.66 0.40 -8.15
CA VAL A 205 -0.53 1.19 -8.59
C VAL A 205 -1.04 2.05 -9.74
N TRP A 206 -1.01 3.34 -9.57
CA TRP A 206 -1.73 4.22 -10.44
C TRP A 206 -0.92 5.45 -10.84
N SER A 207 -1.19 6.00 -11.94
CA SER A 207 -0.78 7.35 -12.30
C SER A 207 -1.73 7.84 -13.37
N ASP A 208 -1.82 9.14 -13.51
CA ASP A 208 -2.70 9.68 -14.54
C ASP A 208 -2.04 9.67 -15.91
N GLN A 209 -0.73 9.63 -15.99
CA GLN A 209 -0.06 9.73 -17.26
C GLN A 209 0.85 8.58 -17.60
N MET A 210 1.66 8.12 -16.68
CA MET A 210 2.59 7.05 -17.01
C MET A 210 2.91 6.20 -15.79
N THR A 211 2.72 4.93 -15.92
CA THR A 211 3.08 4.00 -14.86
C THR A 211 4.05 2.96 -15.42
N ASP A 212 5.18 2.81 -14.75
CA ASP A 212 6.14 1.80 -15.12
C ASP A 212 6.29 0.90 -13.91
N PHE A 213 5.70 -0.28 -13.96
CA PHE A 213 5.72 -1.18 -12.83
C PHE A 213 6.58 -2.39 -13.14
N GLU A 214 7.65 -2.56 -12.37
CA GLU A 214 8.50 -3.71 -12.52
C GLU A 214 8.60 -4.50 -11.22
N GLY A 215 7.87 -4.13 -10.22
CA GLY A 215 7.94 -4.82 -8.94
C GLY A 215 7.16 -6.11 -8.93
N LYS A 216 6.94 -6.64 -7.74
CA LYS A 216 6.18 -7.85 -7.57
C LYS A 216 5.06 -7.61 -6.58
N ILE A 217 3.91 -8.20 -6.85
CA ILE A 217 2.79 -8.10 -5.95
C ILE A 217 2.32 -9.50 -5.60
N ASN A 218 2.21 -9.77 -4.31
CA ASN A 218 1.65 -11.02 -3.84
C ASN A 218 0.31 -10.68 -3.19
N ALA A 219 -0.77 -11.05 -3.84
CA ALA A 219 -2.11 -10.82 -3.30
C ALA A 219 -2.85 -12.15 -3.14
N ARG A 220 -2.13 -13.21 -2.87
CA ARG A 220 -2.73 -14.52 -2.76
C ARG A 220 -3.55 -14.66 -1.50
N GLY A 221 -4.53 -15.49 -1.55
CA GLY A 221 -5.34 -15.81 -0.40
C GLY A 221 -5.77 -17.25 -0.45
N ALA A 222 -6.51 -17.67 0.54
CA ALA A 222 -7.01 -19.03 0.60
C ALA A 222 -8.31 -19.18 -0.15
N GLU A 223 -8.94 -18.10 -0.53
CA GLU A 223 -10.21 -18.15 -1.22
C GLU A 223 -10.15 -17.39 -2.52
N ILE A 224 -11.01 -17.74 -3.42
CA ILE A 224 -11.07 -17.04 -4.68
C ILE A 224 -11.80 -15.73 -4.46
N VAL A 225 -11.24 -14.66 -4.94
CA VAL A 225 -11.88 -13.37 -4.80
C VAL A 225 -11.98 -12.72 -6.14
N ALA A 226 -12.86 -11.81 -6.23
CA ALA A 226 -13.15 -11.21 -7.49
C ALA A 226 -12.12 -10.22 -7.97
N LEU A 227 -11.57 -9.42 -7.10
CA LEU A 227 -10.73 -8.35 -7.56
C LEU A 227 -9.75 -7.97 -6.49
N THR A 228 -8.50 -8.31 -6.66
CA THR A 228 -7.55 -8.09 -5.60
C THR A 228 -6.41 -7.17 -5.94
N THR A 229 -6.01 -7.09 -7.16
CA THR A 229 -4.84 -6.31 -7.52
C THR A 229 -5.11 -5.52 -8.78
N VAL A 230 -4.76 -4.27 -8.75
CA VAL A 230 -4.97 -3.41 -9.90
C VAL A 230 -3.70 -2.63 -10.15
N VAL A 231 -3.17 -2.72 -11.34
CA VAL A 231 -2.02 -1.94 -11.73
C VAL A 231 -2.40 -1.17 -12.99
N ASN A 232 -2.22 0.13 -12.92
CA ASN A 232 -2.41 0.93 -14.12
C ASN A 232 -1.02 1.07 -14.74
N ALA A 233 -0.82 0.48 -15.87
CA ALA A 233 0.48 0.52 -16.51
C ALA A 233 0.34 1.01 -17.93
N ASP A 234 1.04 2.04 -18.27
CA ASP A 234 0.99 2.57 -19.60
C ASP A 234 2.37 3.01 -19.98
N LYS A 235 3.03 2.19 -20.76
CA LYS A 235 4.34 2.52 -21.08
C LYS A 235 4.47 3.41 -22.18
N SER A 236 3.46 3.81 -22.74
CA SER A 236 3.66 4.68 -23.84
C SER A 236 4.02 5.96 -23.27
N THR A 237 4.58 5.91 -22.25
CA THR A 237 5.21 6.98 -21.86
C THR A 237 4.70 8.23 -22.23
N ASN A 238 4.62 9.07 -22.36
CA ASN A 238 4.25 10.34 -22.65
C ASN A 238 2.91 10.53 -23.03
N LYS A 239 2.02 9.69 -22.84
CA LYS A 239 0.79 9.98 -23.22
C LYS A 239 -0.05 10.15 -22.09
N SER A 240 -0.79 11.11 -22.04
CA SER A 240 -1.82 11.17 -21.10
C SER A 240 -2.84 10.27 -21.67
N SER A 241 -3.31 9.39 -20.95
CA SER A 241 -4.24 8.47 -21.45
C SER A 241 -5.62 9.05 -21.32
N LYS A 242 -6.29 9.21 -22.39
CA LYS A 242 -7.62 9.70 -22.34
C LYS A 242 -8.57 8.60 -22.20
N GLU A 243 -8.13 7.39 -22.34
CA GLU A 243 -8.98 6.28 -22.16
C GLU A 243 -8.86 5.84 -20.76
N PRO A 244 -9.76 5.04 -20.28
CA PRO A 244 -9.56 4.48 -18.98
C PRO A 244 -8.22 3.81 -18.91
N PRO A 245 -7.56 3.90 -17.84
CA PRO A 245 -6.24 3.31 -17.72
C PRO A 245 -6.32 1.83 -17.94
N ILE A 246 -5.23 1.28 -18.40
CA ILE A 246 -5.18 -0.10 -18.60
C ILE A 246 -4.82 -0.72 -17.33
N LEU A 247 -5.56 -1.71 -16.94
CA LEU A 247 -5.37 -2.34 -15.68
C LEU A 247 -5.11 -3.80 -15.84
N THR A 248 -4.28 -4.31 -15.00
CA THR A 248 -4.19 -5.74 -14.83
C THR A 248 -4.87 -6.02 -13.53
N ILE A 249 -5.86 -6.86 -13.55
CA ILE A 249 -6.60 -7.15 -12.38
C ILE A 249 -6.49 -8.61 -12.06
N LYS A 250 -6.00 -8.94 -10.88
CA LYS A 250 -5.90 -10.27 -10.49
C LYS A 250 -6.98 -10.55 -9.56
N THR A 251 -7.81 -11.52 -9.88
CA THR A 251 -8.97 -11.74 -9.09
C THR A 251 -8.98 -13.02 -8.37
N LYS A 252 -8.07 -13.91 -8.69
CA LYS A 252 -8.16 -15.16 -8.08
C LYS A 252 -6.89 -15.47 -7.41
N LEU A 253 -6.98 -15.77 -6.15
CA LEU A 253 -5.83 -16.10 -5.41
C LEU A 253 -6.03 -17.49 -4.98
N GLU A 254 -5.03 -18.27 -5.04
CA GLU A 254 -5.23 -19.61 -4.71
C GLU A 254 -4.49 -19.98 -3.50
N PRO A 255 -4.87 -21.02 -2.84
CA PRO A 255 -4.12 -21.53 -1.71
C PRO A 255 -2.70 -21.83 -2.13
N ILE A 256 -1.83 -21.69 -1.21
CA ILE A 256 -0.46 -21.83 -1.51
C ILE A 256 -0.11 -23.05 -2.21
N GLU A 257 -0.68 -24.13 -1.85
CA GLU A 257 -0.32 -25.29 -2.49
C GLU A 257 -1.19 -25.77 -3.52
N SER A 258 -2.15 -25.17 -3.96
CA SER A 258 -3.02 -25.77 -4.94
C SER A 258 -2.96 -25.05 -6.23
N THR A 259 -3.32 -25.71 -7.25
CA THR A 259 -3.46 -25.07 -8.52
C THR A 259 -4.91 -24.87 -8.68
N VAL A 260 -5.31 -23.76 -9.14
CA VAL A 260 -6.69 -23.46 -9.33
C VAL A 260 -6.89 -22.83 -10.66
N ASP A 261 -8.11 -22.64 -11.02
CA ASP A 261 -8.39 -22.08 -12.30
C ASP A 261 -7.79 -20.72 -12.43
N PRO A 262 -7.43 -20.35 -13.60
CA PRO A 262 -6.90 -19.01 -13.78
C PRO A 262 -7.95 -17.96 -13.53
N PRO A 263 -7.58 -16.75 -13.30
CA PRO A 263 -8.57 -15.71 -13.11
C PRO A 263 -9.41 -15.51 -14.36
N PRO A 264 -10.59 -15.05 -14.22
CA PRO A 264 -11.42 -14.81 -15.38
C PRO A 264 -10.76 -13.83 -16.32
N LYS A 265 -10.84 -14.11 -17.59
CA LYS A 265 -10.15 -13.28 -18.53
C LYS A 265 -10.61 -11.87 -18.53
N GLN A 266 -11.82 -11.63 -18.27
CA GLN A 266 -12.30 -10.28 -18.36
C GLN A 266 -11.65 -9.40 -17.33
N LEU A 267 -11.00 -9.96 -16.39
CA LEU A 267 -10.39 -9.13 -15.40
C LEU A 267 -8.92 -8.89 -15.64
N ILE A 268 -8.39 -9.38 -16.68
CA ILE A 268 -7.00 -9.15 -16.98
C ILE A 268 -6.87 -8.56 -18.30
N GLN A 269 -6.61 -7.31 -18.36
CA GLN A 269 -6.44 -6.78 -19.57
C GLN A 269 -5.56 -5.80 -19.71
N LEU A 270 -5.03 -5.56 -20.63
CA LEU A 270 -4.04 -4.80 -20.83
C LEU A 270 -3.80 -4.21 -21.95
N SER A 271 -3.24 -3.23 -21.99
CA SER A 271 -2.85 -2.73 -23.17
C SER A 271 -1.62 -3.38 -23.42
N ARG A 272 -1.29 -3.10 -24.43
CA ARG A 272 -0.19 -3.72 -24.83
C ARG A 272 0.95 -3.25 -24.17
N ASN A 273 1.00 -2.31 -23.50
CA ASN A 273 2.19 -1.93 -23.07
C ASN A 273 2.54 -2.24 -21.82
N GLN A 274 2.27 -2.76 -21.22
CA GLN A 274 2.43 -3.11 -20.30
C GLN A 274 3.13 -3.28 -19.13
N ILE A 275 3.04 -4.07 -18.41
CA ILE A 275 3.59 -4.38 -17.16
C ILE A 275 4.85 -5.13 -17.35
N LYS A 276 5.96 -4.61 -16.98
CA LYS A 276 7.17 -5.28 -17.20
C LYS A 276 7.40 -6.38 -16.24
N SER A 277 6.93 -6.28 -15.03
CA SER A 277 7.09 -7.40 -14.23
C SER A 277 5.75 -7.70 -13.86
N GLN A 278 5.47 -8.68 -13.10
CA GLN A 278 4.25 -9.05 -13.01
C GLN A 278 3.69 -9.04 -11.72
N VAL A 279 2.45 -8.91 -11.66
CA VAL A 279 1.64 -9.31 -10.56
C VAL A 279 1.84 -10.79 -10.43
N ASP A 280 2.04 -11.31 -9.22
CA ASP A 280 2.25 -12.71 -9.01
C ASP A 280 1.16 -13.52 -9.66
N PRO A 281 1.44 -14.38 -10.58
CA PRO A 281 0.38 -15.11 -11.26
C PRO A 281 -0.07 -16.27 -10.41
N PRO A 282 -1.28 -16.78 -10.64
CA PRO A 282 -1.66 -18.00 -9.99
C PRO A 282 -0.83 -19.14 -10.54
N PRO A 283 -0.65 -20.21 -9.80
CA PRO A 283 0.04 -21.34 -10.34
C PRO A 283 -0.69 -21.92 -11.53
N PRO A 284 0.06 -22.46 -12.38
CA PRO A 284 -0.60 -23.07 -13.54
C PRO A 284 -1.57 -24.13 -13.13
N UNK A 285 -2.63 -24.04 -13.72
CA UNK A 285 -3.42 -24.85 -13.57
C UNK A 285 -3.18 -25.82 -13.90
N UNK A 286 -2.49 -27.36 -14.36
CA UNK A 286 -2.49 -27.86 -14.48
C UNK A 286 -2.54 -28.11 -14.67
#